data_0b52060bdb50fabe3888053273bb494c
#
_entry.id   0b52060bdb50fabe3888053273bb494c
#
_cell.length_a   1.000
_cell.length_b   1.000
_cell.length_c   1.000
_cell.angle_alpha   90.00
_cell.angle_beta   90.00
_cell.angle_gamma   90.00
#
_symmetry.space_group_name_H-M   'P 1'
#
loop_
_entity.id
_entity.type
_entity.pdbx_description
1 polymer ?
#
loop_
_entity_poly.entity_id
_entity_poly.type
_entity_poly.pdbx_seq_one_letter_code
_entity_poly.pdbx_strand_id
1 'polypeptide(L)'
;VSSSWFTIKRDSPTELKVIVKENFDAGTRGLIIEFTQGDITEDVTIRQKKSEGYTFSKIEYSLENGDGVTTYDKSYVDRFTLNNNTSLQQKMELKPFQDLKTETVFTSDDESAFDWTSDGEVDVKVPSSIKNEEIHFDTTLQKYSKKTILTDSKRVGEKVSVDVPAYTSTMAVVTGIKYCKMQATFSMTLVSRRTKAEKHITGKWIQEVAVDYNLKFDSKTLK
;
A
#
# COMPACT_ATOMS: atom_id res chain seq x y z
N VAL A 1 -12.56 -19.30 -23.06
CA VAL A 1 -13.29 -19.64 -21.83
C VAL A 1 -12.39 -19.38 -20.65
N SER A 2 -12.89 -18.80 -19.59
CA SER A 2 -12.14 -18.50 -18.36
C SER A 2 -12.98 -18.74 -17.10
N SER A 3 -12.30 -19.05 -16.02
CA SER A 3 -12.83 -19.19 -14.68
C SER A 3 -11.90 -18.46 -13.70
N SER A 4 -12.23 -18.44 -12.41
CA SER A 4 -11.37 -17.85 -11.37
C SER A 4 -9.96 -18.46 -11.34
N TRP A 5 -9.78 -19.70 -11.78
CA TRP A 5 -8.53 -20.43 -11.65
C TRP A 5 -7.94 -20.97 -12.97
N PHE A 6 -8.64 -20.85 -14.12
CA PHE A 6 -8.09 -21.23 -15.42
C PHE A 6 -8.54 -20.30 -16.55
N THR A 7 -7.75 -20.28 -17.61
CA THR A 7 -8.09 -19.64 -18.88
C THR A 7 -7.77 -20.59 -20.02
N ILE A 8 -8.71 -20.76 -20.96
CA ILE A 8 -8.53 -21.55 -22.17
C ILE A 8 -8.53 -20.58 -23.35
N LYS A 9 -7.47 -20.61 -24.14
CA LYS A 9 -7.31 -19.84 -25.38
C LYS A 9 -7.04 -20.78 -26.51
N ARG A 10 -7.61 -20.48 -27.69
CA ARG A 10 -7.27 -21.19 -28.94
C ARG A 10 -6.12 -20.42 -29.59
N ASP A 11 -4.94 -21.05 -29.68
CA ASP A 11 -3.73 -20.42 -30.25
C ASP A 11 -3.66 -20.67 -31.77
N SER A 12 -4.21 -21.82 -32.26
CA SER A 12 -4.29 -22.15 -33.67
C SER A 12 -5.51 -23.04 -33.94
N PRO A 13 -5.82 -23.40 -35.20
CA PRO A 13 -6.87 -24.38 -35.52
C PRO A 13 -6.69 -25.74 -34.83
N THR A 14 -5.46 -26.12 -34.55
CA THR A 14 -5.09 -27.42 -33.98
C THR A 14 -4.52 -27.32 -32.55
N GLU A 15 -4.41 -26.12 -31.98
CA GLU A 15 -3.78 -25.92 -30.70
C GLU A 15 -4.67 -25.14 -29.71
N LEU A 16 -4.85 -25.74 -28.54
CA LEU A 16 -5.58 -25.15 -27.42
C LEU A 16 -4.60 -24.96 -26.26
N LYS A 17 -4.45 -23.72 -25.79
CA LYS A 17 -3.64 -23.38 -24.64
C LYS A 17 -4.50 -23.29 -23.39
N VAL A 18 -4.17 -24.07 -22.39
CA VAL A 18 -4.79 -24.03 -21.06
C VAL A 18 -3.79 -23.43 -20.06
N ILE A 19 -4.18 -22.32 -19.46
CA ILE A 19 -3.39 -21.65 -18.41
C ILE A 19 -4.13 -21.86 -17.09
N VAL A 20 -3.50 -22.47 -16.11
CA VAL A 20 -4.07 -22.69 -14.78
C VAL A 20 -3.30 -21.88 -13.74
N LYS A 21 -4.05 -21.18 -12.88
CA LYS A 21 -3.48 -20.49 -11.72
C LYS A 21 -3.08 -21.54 -10.66
N GLU A 22 -2.17 -21.19 -9.78
CA GLU A 22 -1.77 -22.08 -8.69
C GLU A 22 -2.95 -22.41 -7.76
N ASN A 23 -3.00 -23.64 -7.27
CA ASN A 23 -4.10 -24.12 -6.45
C ASN A 23 -3.74 -24.03 -4.96
N PHE A 24 -4.20 -22.98 -4.30
CA PHE A 24 -4.05 -22.81 -2.84
C PHE A 24 -5.25 -23.34 -2.05
N ASP A 25 -6.27 -23.88 -2.74
CA ASP A 25 -7.44 -24.48 -2.08
C ASP A 25 -7.08 -25.74 -1.29
N ALA A 26 -7.94 -26.15 -0.39
CA ALA A 26 -7.69 -27.28 0.51
C ALA A 26 -7.56 -28.65 -0.19
N GLY A 27 -7.98 -28.76 -1.45
CA GLY A 27 -8.04 -30.02 -2.16
C GLY A 27 -7.50 -30.00 -3.59
N THR A 28 -7.64 -31.13 -4.27
CA THR A 28 -7.39 -31.26 -5.71
C THR A 28 -8.59 -30.69 -6.47
N ARG A 29 -8.33 -29.89 -7.49
CA ARG A 29 -9.35 -29.39 -8.41
C ARG A 29 -9.15 -29.95 -9.80
N GLY A 30 -10.22 -30.05 -10.61
CA GLY A 30 -10.20 -30.63 -11.94
C GLY A 30 -10.92 -29.79 -12.97
N LEU A 31 -10.48 -29.91 -14.20
CA LEU A 31 -11.12 -29.35 -15.39
C LEU A 31 -11.26 -30.48 -16.43
N ILE A 32 -12.44 -30.65 -16.98
CA ILE A 32 -12.69 -31.52 -18.13
C ILE A 32 -12.94 -30.62 -19.32
N ILE A 33 -12.23 -30.85 -20.42
CA ILE A 33 -12.38 -30.13 -21.67
C ILE A 33 -12.91 -31.18 -22.70
N GLU A 34 -14.10 -30.95 -23.14
CA GLU A 34 -14.77 -31.81 -24.17
C GLU A 34 -14.54 -31.20 -25.55
N PHE A 35 -14.11 -32.04 -26.49
CA PHE A 35 -13.92 -31.71 -27.90
C PHE A 35 -14.91 -32.48 -28.70
N THR A 36 -15.75 -31.81 -29.48
CA THR A 36 -16.76 -32.43 -30.35
C THR A 36 -16.52 -32.07 -31.81
N GLN A 37 -16.45 -33.06 -32.66
CA GLN A 37 -16.40 -32.90 -34.12
C GLN A 37 -17.35 -33.91 -34.80
N GLY A 38 -18.46 -33.42 -35.31
CA GLY A 38 -19.55 -34.28 -35.79
C GLY A 38 -20.09 -35.14 -34.64
N ASP A 39 -20.10 -36.46 -34.85
CA ASP A 39 -20.57 -37.43 -33.85
C ASP A 39 -19.44 -37.94 -32.92
N ILE A 40 -18.23 -37.43 -33.10
CA ILE A 40 -17.07 -37.83 -32.29
C ILE A 40 -16.90 -36.83 -31.14
N THR A 41 -16.86 -37.36 -29.93
CA THR A 41 -16.58 -36.56 -28.70
C THR A 41 -15.43 -37.21 -27.95
N GLU A 42 -14.43 -36.38 -27.62
CA GLU A 42 -13.26 -36.74 -26.83
C GLU A 42 -13.11 -35.75 -25.67
N ASP A 43 -12.64 -36.21 -24.54
CA ASP A 43 -12.42 -35.36 -23.40
C ASP A 43 -10.95 -35.41 -22.86
N VAL A 44 -10.49 -34.28 -22.38
CA VAL A 44 -9.20 -34.16 -21.69
C VAL A 44 -9.43 -33.69 -20.26
N THR A 45 -9.02 -34.53 -19.31
CA THR A 45 -9.11 -34.20 -17.90
C THR A 45 -7.78 -33.61 -17.37
N ILE A 46 -7.83 -32.40 -16.84
CA ILE A 46 -6.69 -31.76 -16.14
C ILE A 46 -6.98 -31.79 -14.65
N ARG A 47 -6.09 -32.41 -13.86
CA ARG A 47 -6.17 -32.44 -12.40
C ARG A 47 -5.00 -31.68 -11.79
N GLN A 48 -5.30 -30.70 -10.94
CA GLN A 48 -4.30 -29.90 -10.24
C GLN A 48 -4.37 -30.16 -8.75
N LYS A 49 -3.29 -30.72 -8.21
CA LYS A 49 -3.16 -30.92 -6.77
C LYS A 49 -3.00 -29.58 -6.05
N LYS A 50 -3.29 -29.56 -4.76
CA LYS A 50 -3.01 -28.43 -3.88
C LYS A 50 -1.53 -28.06 -3.99
N SER A 51 -1.27 -26.76 -4.08
CA SER A 51 0.06 -26.18 -3.94
C SER A 51 0.50 -26.28 -2.47
N GLU A 52 1.76 -26.55 -2.23
CA GLU A 52 2.37 -26.45 -0.91
C GLU A 52 2.75 -25.01 -0.56
N GLY A 53 2.52 -24.08 -1.50
CA GLY A 53 2.85 -22.67 -1.36
C GLY A 53 4.33 -22.38 -1.54
N TYR A 54 4.67 -21.15 -1.21
CA TYR A 54 6.04 -20.63 -1.29
C TYR A 54 6.50 -20.17 0.08
N THR A 55 7.82 -20.08 0.24
CA THR A 55 8.46 -19.35 1.33
C THR A 55 9.07 -18.08 0.77
N PHE A 56 8.97 -17.00 1.52
CA PHE A 56 9.68 -15.77 1.23
C PHE A 56 11.20 -16.01 1.37
N SER A 57 11.96 -15.55 0.39
CA SER A 57 13.42 -15.63 0.40
C SER A 57 14.04 -14.25 0.62
N LYS A 58 13.76 -13.31 -0.29
CA LYS A 58 14.28 -11.94 -0.20
C LYS A 58 13.38 -10.95 -0.94
N ILE A 59 13.54 -9.68 -0.59
CA ILE A 59 13.02 -8.54 -1.34
C ILE A 59 14.14 -7.52 -1.55
N GLU A 60 14.24 -7.00 -2.75
CA GLU A 60 15.22 -6.00 -3.15
C GLU A 60 14.48 -4.80 -3.74
N TYR A 61 15.05 -3.61 -3.61
CA TYR A 61 14.45 -2.39 -4.13
C TYR A 61 15.44 -1.66 -5.03
N SER A 62 14.91 -1.06 -6.09
CA SER A 62 15.64 -0.21 -7.03
C SER A 62 14.84 1.05 -7.32
N LEU A 63 15.53 2.06 -7.87
CA LEU A 63 14.87 3.26 -8.40
C LEU A 63 14.84 3.14 -9.93
N GLU A 64 13.64 3.11 -10.48
CA GLU A 64 13.39 3.11 -11.91
C GLU A 64 12.77 4.45 -12.32
N ASN A 65 12.50 4.63 -13.61
CA ASN A 65 11.87 5.84 -14.11
C ASN A 65 10.51 6.08 -13.42
N GLY A 66 10.35 7.26 -12.83
CA GLY A 66 9.18 7.65 -12.06
C GLY A 66 9.22 7.28 -10.58
N ASP A 67 10.26 6.59 -10.11
CA ASP A 67 10.49 6.33 -8.70
C ASP A 67 11.21 7.51 -8.02
N GLY A 68 11.23 7.52 -6.70
CA GLY A 68 11.87 8.56 -5.89
C GLY A 68 10.91 9.22 -4.91
N VAL A 69 11.14 10.50 -4.64
CA VAL A 69 10.38 11.29 -3.68
C VAL A 69 9.64 12.41 -4.38
N THR A 70 8.34 12.51 -4.11
CA THR A 70 7.49 13.61 -4.59
C THR A 70 6.78 14.25 -3.41
N THR A 71 6.67 15.57 -3.40
CA THR A 71 5.87 16.28 -2.42
C THR A 71 4.69 16.96 -3.10
N TYR A 72 3.55 16.97 -2.44
CA TYR A 72 2.34 17.60 -2.95
C TYR A 72 1.40 18.00 -1.82
N ASP A 73 0.50 18.93 -2.10
CA ASP A 73 -0.46 19.44 -1.13
C ASP A 73 -1.83 18.80 -1.38
N LYS A 74 -2.48 18.35 -0.29
CA LYS A 74 -3.91 17.99 -0.30
C LYS A 74 -4.71 19.06 0.41
N SER A 75 -5.83 19.44 -0.16
CA SER A 75 -6.80 20.31 0.52
C SER A 75 -7.31 19.63 1.76
N TYR A 76 -7.24 20.32 2.87
CA TYR A 76 -7.76 19.87 4.16
C TYR A 76 -8.26 21.09 4.92
N VAL A 77 -9.40 21.00 5.54
CA VAL A 77 -9.94 22.10 6.34
C VAL A 77 -10.33 21.60 7.72
N ASP A 78 -9.65 22.12 8.72
CA ASP A 78 -10.05 21.94 10.12
C ASP A 78 -9.99 23.28 10.85
N ARG A 79 -10.81 23.45 11.88
CA ARG A 79 -10.95 24.70 12.60
C ARG A 79 -10.87 24.48 14.09
N PHE A 80 -10.05 25.31 14.74
CA PHE A 80 -9.85 25.32 16.17
C PHE A 80 -10.15 26.71 16.71
N THR A 81 -10.88 26.80 17.79
CA THR A 81 -11.20 28.09 18.44
C THR A 81 -10.49 28.17 19.78
N LEU A 82 -9.68 29.19 19.95
CA LEU A 82 -8.96 29.52 21.16
C LEU A 82 -9.57 30.79 21.78
N ASN A 83 -10.22 30.69 22.93
CA ASN A 83 -10.92 31.80 23.59
C ASN A 83 -10.13 32.27 24.80
N ASN A 84 -9.75 33.53 24.79
CA ASN A 84 -9.17 34.20 25.95
C ASN A 84 -10.19 35.19 26.54
N ASN A 85 -10.83 34.79 27.61
CA ASN A 85 -11.83 35.60 28.35
C ASN A 85 -11.20 36.44 29.49
N THR A 86 -9.86 36.55 29.50
CA THR A 86 -9.15 37.29 30.54
C THR A 86 -8.64 38.64 30.04
N SER A 87 -8.30 39.53 30.99
CA SER A 87 -7.74 40.84 30.68
C SER A 87 -6.26 40.84 30.29
N LEU A 88 -5.61 39.65 30.25
CA LEU A 88 -4.21 39.49 29.89
C LEU A 88 -4.08 38.62 28.66
N GLN A 89 -3.06 38.88 27.84
CA GLN A 89 -2.68 37.98 26.75
C GLN A 89 -2.33 36.62 27.32
N GLN A 90 -2.79 35.55 26.71
CA GLN A 90 -2.49 34.20 27.10
C GLN A 90 -1.83 33.40 25.99
N LYS A 91 -0.87 32.57 26.35
CA LYS A 91 -0.26 31.60 25.46
C LYS A 91 -1.06 30.30 25.51
N MET A 92 -1.71 29.95 24.41
CA MET A 92 -2.53 28.76 24.30
C MET A 92 -1.88 27.75 23.36
N GLU A 93 -2.05 26.46 23.65
CA GLU A 93 -1.50 25.38 22.83
C GLU A 93 -2.59 24.76 21.96
N LEU A 94 -2.26 24.60 20.71
CA LEU A 94 -3.08 23.95 19.69
C LEU A 94 -2.37 22.70 19.18
N LYS A 95 -3.11 21.61 19.00
CA LYS A 95 -2.62 20.37 18.40
C LYS A 95 -3.41 20.11 17.12
N PRO A 96 -2.90 20.56 15.95
CA PRO A 96 -3.70 20.59 14.73
C PRO A 96 -4.06 19.20 14.18
N PHE A 97 -3.35 18.14 14.57
CA PHE A 97 -3.63 16.80 14.09
C PHE A 97 -3.54 15.76 15.19
N GLN A 98 -4.47 14.83 15.20
CA GLN A 98 -4.48 13.71 16.15
C GLN A 98 -4.12 12.37 15.51
N ASP A 99 -4.46 12.14 14.24
CA ASP A 99 -4.35 10.84 13.59
C ASP A 99 -3.87 10.95 12.14
N LEU A 100 -2.62 11.35 11.92
CA LEU A 100 -2.05 11.26 10.59
C LEU A 100 -1.65 9.82 10.31
N LYS A 101 -2.14 9.30 9.20
CA LYS A 101 -1.89 7.93 8.77
C LYS A 101 -0.74 7.91 7.78
N THR A 102 0.22 7.02 8.00
CA THR A 102 1.15 6.60 6.97
C THR A 102 0.50 5.47 6.19
N GLU A 103 0.32 5.67 4.91
CA GLU A 103 -0.19 4.65 4.00
C GLU A 103 0.97 4.01 3.25
N THR A 104 1.06 2.69 3.29
CA THR A 104 2.01 1.91 2.51
C THR A 104 1.25 0.95 1.61
N VAL A 105 1.62 0.94 0.33
CA VAL A 105 0.98 0.12 -0.70
C VAL A 105 2.04 -0.63 -1.47
N PHE A 106 1.83 -1.94 -1.67
CA PHE A 106 2.54 -2.74 -2.65
C PHE A 106 1.59 -3.00 -3.83
N THR A 107 2.07 -2.78 -5.05
CA THR A 107 1.31 -3.06 -6.28
C THR A 107 2.12 -3.98 -7.16
N SER A 108 1.47 -4.84 -7.93
CA SER A 108 2.09 -5.72 -8.92
C SER A 108 1.11 -5.99 -10.04
N ASP A 109 1.64 -6.19 -11.25
CA ASP A 109 0.88 -6.65 -12.41
C ASP A 109 0.60 -8.16 -12.38
N ASP A 110 1.29 -8.90 -11.50
CA ASP A 110 1.00 -10.31 -11.22
C ASP A 110 -0.20 -10.39 -10.27
N GLU A 111 -1.35 -10.84 -10.75
CA GLU A 111 -2.56 -11.01 -9.94
C GLU A 111 -2.34 -11.93 -8.73
N SER A 112 -1.38 -12.87 -8.81
CA SER A 112 -1.04 -13.81 -7.72
C SER A 112 0.03 -13.29 -6.77
N ALA A 113 0.44 -12.03 -6.92
CA ALA A 113 1.53 -11.45 -6.10
C ALA A 113 1.25 -11.45 -4.59
N PHE A 114 -0.02 -11.55 -4.20
CA PHE A 114 -0.43 -11.51 -2.79
C PHE A 114 -1.06 -12.81 -2.28
N ASP A 115 -1.22 -13.82 -3.14
CA ASP A 115 -1.95 -15.06 -2.85
C ASP A 115 -1.01 -16.29 -2.80
N TRP A 116 0.26 -16.12 -2.46
CA TRP A 116 1.29 -17.15 -2.60
C TRP A 116 1.57 -17.96 -1.33
N THR A 117 1.03 -17.57 -0.19
CA THR A 117 1.24 -18.30 1.06
C THR A 117 -0.08 -18.66 1.73
N SER A 118 -0.16 -19.89 2.25
CA SER A 118 -1.26 -20.32 3.12
C SER A 118 -1.05 -19.93 4.59
N ASP A 119 0.15 -19.47 4.95
CA ASP A 119 0.58 -19.27 6.33
C ASP A 119 0.42 -17.82 6.82
N GLY A 120 -0.20 -16.97 6.00
CA GLY A 120 -0.47 -15.58 6.36
C GLY A 120 0.53 -14.58 5.78
N GLU A 121 0.53 -13.39 6.34
CA GLU A 121 1.31 -12.26 5.88
C GLU A 121 2.79 -12.41 6.26
N VAL A 122 3.66 -11.93 5.38
CA VAL A 122 5.12 -11.94 5.58
C VAL A 122 5.58 -10.52 5.91
N ASP A 123 6.44 -10.42 6.91
CA ASP A 123 7.12 -9.18 7.24
C ASP A 123 8.33 -8.97 6.31
N VAL A 124 8.37 -7.82 5.65
CA VAL A 124 9.45 -7.44 4.75
C VAL A 124 10.09 -6.13 5.20
N LYS A 125 11.39 -6.01 4.96
CA LYS A 125 12.10 -4.76 5.18
C LYS A 125 11.70 -3.76 4.10
N VAL A 126 11.34 -2.55 4.48
CA VAL A 126 10.92 -1.48 3.55
C VAL A 126 11.87 -0.30 3.61
N PRO A 127 11.95 0.53 2.55
CA PRO A 127 12.72 1.77 2.59
C PRO A 127 12.25 2.70 3.72
N SER A 128 13.17 3.29 4.43
CA SER A 128 12.90 4.32 5.46
C SER A 128 12.99 5.73 4.89
N SER A 129 13.84 5.94 3.90
CA SER A 129 13.94 7.20 3.15
C SER A 129 14.60 6.99 1.79
N ILE A 130 14.34 7.90 0.87
CA ILE A 130 15.04 8.01 -0.42
C ILE A 130 15.66 9.40 -0.46
N LYS A 131 16.99 9.48 -0.57
CA LYS A 131 17.75 10.73 -0.61
C LYS A 131 18.88 10.63 -1.61
N ASN A 132 19.08 11.68 -2.41
CA ASN A 132 20.13 11.71 -3.43
C ASN A 132 20.14 10.48 -4.35
N GLU A 133 18.94 10.03 -4.75
CA GLU A 133 18.77 8.82 -5.59
C GLU A 133 19.25 7.52 -4.93
N GLU A 134 19.42 7.51 -3.60
CA GLU A 134 19.77 6.32 -2.83
C GLU A 134 18.62 5.91 -1.90
N ILE A 135 18.40 4.60 -1.80
CA ILE A 135 17.40 4.02 -0.91
C ILE A 135 18.07 3.67 0.41
N HIS A 136 17.56 4.23 1.49
CA HIS A 136 18.02 3.96 2.84
C HIS A 136 17.01 3.06 3.58
N PHE A 137 17.55 2.20 4.44
CA PHE A 137 16.76 1.28 5.24
C PHE A 137 17.09 1.47 6.73
N ASP A 138 16.07 1.36 7.55
CA ASP A 138 16.22 1.14 8.99
C ASP A 138 15.86 -0.32 9.36
N THR A 139 15.55 -0.56 10.61
CA THR A 139 15.14 -1.87 11.12
C THR A 139 13.63 -2.13 10.98
N THR A 140 12.87 -1.21 10.40
CA THR A 140 11.42 -1.31 10.32
C THR A 140 11.00 -2.42 9.37
N LEU A 141 10.19 -3.33 9.87
CA LEU A 141 9.53 -4.35 9.09
C LEU A 141 8.07 -3.97 8.89
N GLN A 142 7.55 -4.25 7.71
CA GLN A 142 6.14 -4.09 7.38
C GLN A 142 5.60 -5.35 6.73
N LYS A 143 4.31 -5.59 6.92
CA LYS A 143 3.63 -6.69 6.26
C LYS A 143 3.55 -6.46 4.76
N TYR A 144 3.96 -7.47 3.99
CA TYR A 144 3.75 -7.47 2.55
C TYR A 144 2.27 -7.69 2.25
N SER A 145 1.58 -6.63 1.88
CA SER A 145 0.15 -6.65 1.56
C SER A 145 -0.20 -5.58 0.54
N LYS A 146 -1.34 -5.72 -0.13
CA LYS A 146 -1.83 -4.72 -1.10
C LYS A 146 -1.94 -3.31 -0.51
N LYS A 147 -2.29 -3.22 0.76
CA LYS A 147 -2.41 -1.94 1.45
C LYS A 147 -2.25 -2.13 2.96
N THR A 148 -1.30 -1.42 3.53
CA THR A 148 -1.11 -1.31 4.97
C THR A 148 -1.31 0.14 5.38
N ILE A 149 -2.18 0.38 6.35
CA ILE A 149 -2.36 1.69 6.97
C ILE A 149 -1.79 1.59 8.37
N LEU A 150 -0.66 2.27 8.58
CA LEU A 150 -0.11 2.46 9.91
C LEU A 150 -0.68 3.75 10.45
N THR A 151 -1.43 3.65 11.53
CA THR A 151 -1.83 4.81 12.31
C THR A 151 -0.62 5.18 13.16
N ASP A 152 0.24 6.05 12.63
CA ASP A 152 1.31 6.62 13.43
C ASP A 152 0.70 7.75 14.26
N SER A 153 0.74 7.58 15.58
CA SER A 153 0.43 8.66 16.54
C SER A 153 1.51 9.76 16.55
N LYS A 154 2.56 9.65 15.75
CA LYS A 154 3.49 10.75 15.48
C LYS A 154 2.76 11.81 14.68
N ARG A 155 2.42 12.86 15.37
CA ARG A 155 1.75 14.04 14.84
C ARG A 155 2.68 14.74 13.86
N VAL A 156 2.19 15.10 12.70
CA VAL A 156 2.82 16.13 11.91
C VAL A 156 2.59 17.47 12.64
N GLY A 157 3.65 18.03 13.13
CA GLY A 157 3.66 19.23 13.92
C GLY A 157 3.57 18.96 15.42
N GLU A 158 4.51 19.54 16.10
CA GLU A 158 4.48 19.70 17.55
C GLU A 158 3.30 20.59 17.92
N LYS A 159 3.03 20.72 19.21
CA LYS A 159 2.12 21.72 19.73
C LYS A 159 2.46 23.09 19.16
N VAL A 160 1.50 23.74 18.54
CA VAL A 160 1.62 25.12 18.10
C VAL A 160 1.19 26.02 19.25
N SER A 161 2.10 26.88 19.71
CA SER A 161 1.79 27.90 20.70
C SER A 161 1.26 29.14 19.99
N VAL A 162 0.10 29.61 20.42
CA VAL A 162 -0.58 30.79 19.87
C VAL A 162 -0.75 31.83 20.98
N ASP A 163 -0.29 33.05 20.73
CA ASP A 163 -0.54 34.18 21.62
C ASP A 163 -1.93 34.73 21.33
N VAL A 164 -2.86 34.51 22.24
CA VAL A 164 -4.23 34.97 22.14
C VAL A 164 -4.41 36.24 22.97
N PRO A 165 -4.70 37.40 22.32
CA PRO A 165 -4.86 38.68 23.03
C PRO A 165 -5.99 38.62 24.06
N ALA A 166 -5.96 39.59 25.00
CA ALA A 166 -7.02 39.76 26.00
C ALA A 166 -8.41 39.90 25.35
N TYR A 167 -9.39 39.25 25.93
CA TYR A 167 -10.80 39.30 25.45
C TYR A 167 -10.95 38.98 23.97
N THR A 168 -10.20 37.98 23.46
CA THR A 168 -10.20 37.65 22.04
C THR A 168 -10.49 36.16 21.82
N SER A 169 -11.26 35.88 20.79
CA SER A 169 -11.41 34.55 20.20
C SER A 169 -10.55 34.48 18.95
N THR A 170 -9.56 33.58 18.96
CA THR A 170 -8.70 33.34 17.80
C THR A 170 -9.09 32.00 17.17
N MET A 171 -9.48 32.05 15.91
CA MET A 171 -9.74 30.87 15.10
C MET A 171 -8.45 30.49 14.35
N ALA A 172 -7.99 29.28 14.57
CA ALA A 172 -6.90 28.68 13.81
C ALA A 172 -7.51 27.74 12.76
N VAL A 173 -7.18 27.96 11.49
CA VAL A 173 -7.70 27.18 10.36
C VAL A 173 -6.54 26.48 9.67
N VAL A 174 -6.55 25.15 9.66
CA VAL A 174 -5.70 24.34 8.79
C VAL A 174 -6.32 24.36 7.40
N THR A 175 -5.55 24.78 6.40
CA THR A 175 -6.05 24.95 5.03
C THR A 175 -5.49 23.96 4.03
N GLY A 176 -4.53 23.14 4.43
CA GLY A 176 -3.93 22.11 3.59
C GLY A 176 -2.88 21.31 4.35
N ILE A 177 -2.62 20.13 3.87
CA ILE A 177 -1.58 19.22 4.39
C ILE A 177 -0.62 18.90 3.26
N LYS A 178 0.67 19.05 3.52
CA LYS A 178 1.73 18.64 2.60
C LYS A 178 2.07 17.18 2.86
N TYR A 179 2.05 16.39 1.80
CA TYR A 179 2.41 14.98 1.79
C TYR A 179 3.76 14.77 1.11
N CYS A 180 4.50 13.82 1.63
CA CYS A 180 5.67 13.24 0.98
C CYS A 180 5.30 11.83 0.52
N LYS A 181 5.41 11.58 -0.77
CA LYS A 181 5.26 10.26 -1.39
C LYS A 181 6.63 9.74 -1.75
N MET A 182 7.01 8.59 -1.23
CA MET A 182 8.18 7.81 -1.63
C MET A 182 7.72 6.63 -2.47
N GLN A 183 8.43 6.34 -3.54
CA GLN A 183 8.13 5.23 -4.44
C GLN A 183 9.43 4.55 -4.88
N ALA A 184 9.41 3.21 -4.87
CA ALA A 184 10.51 2.38 -5.36
C ALA A 184 9.96 1.13 -6.05
N THR A 185 10.71 0.62 -7.02
CA THR A 185 10.44 -0.68 -7.63
C THR A 185 10.96 -1.77 -6.70
N PHE A 186 10.18 -2.82 -6.48
CA PHE A 186 10.64 -3.98 -5.73
C PHE A 186 10.72 -5.23 -6.62
N SER A 187 11.65 -6.10 -6.28
CA SER A 187 11.75 -7.47 -6.78
C SER A 187 11.80 -8.43 -5.59
N MET A 188 10.82 -9.30 -5.49
CA MET A 188 10.70 -10.28 -4.42
C MET A 188 10.92 -11.69 -4.96
N THR A 189 11.77 -12.46 -4.29
CA THR A 189 12.03 -13.86 -4.62
C THR A 189 11.33 -14.76 -3.62
N LEU A 190 10.53 -15.67 -4.15
CA LEU A 190 9.83 -16.72 -3.43
C LEU A 190 10.40 -18.07 -3.85
N VAL A 191 10.47 -19.01 -2.93
CA VAL A 191 10.96 -20.39 -3.20
C VAL A 191 9.83 -21.38 -2.94
N SER A 192 9.49 -22.16 -3.96
CA SER A 192 8.49 -23.23 -3.83
C SER A 192 8.88 -24.23 -2.72
N ARG A 193 7.98 -24.50 -1.80
CA ARG A 193 8.22 -25.45 -0.70
C ARG A 193 8.50 -26.84 -1.24
N ARG A 194 7.81 -27.24 -2.31
CA ARG A 194 7.91 -28.58 -2.91
C ARG A 194 9.08 -28.73 -3.89
N THR A 195 9.13 -27.86 -4.89
CA THR A 195 10.06 -28.03 -6.03
C THR A 195 11.38 -27.31 -5.86
N LYS A 196 11.45 -26.38 -4.89
CA LYS A 196 12.57 -25.45 -4.70
C LYS A 196 12.80 -24.48 -5.88
N ALA A 197 11.90 -24.47 -6.84
CA ALA A 197 11.93 -23.50 -7.92
C ALA A 197 11.66 -22.08 -7.39
N GLU A 198 12.34 -21.10 -7.96
CA GLU A 198 12.14 -19.70 -7.64
C GLU A 198 10.98 -19.11 -8.46
N LYS A 199 10.22 -18.23 -7.83
CA LYS A 199 9.25 -17.35 -8.44
C LYS A 199 9.63 -15.93 -8.10
N HIS A 200 9.68 -15.07 -9.11
CA HIS A 200 9.97 -13.64 -8.94
C HIS A 200 8.68 -12.85 -9.11
N ILE A 201 8.46 -11.93 -8.19
CA ILE A 201 7.34 -10.96 -8.22
C ILE A 201 7.95 -9.57 -8.24
N THR A 202 7.54 -8.75 -9.20
CA THR A 202 7.95 -7.36 -9.30
C THR A 202 6.76 -6.43 -9.14
N GLY A 203 7.04 -5.20 -8.73
CA GLY A 203 5.98 -4.20 -8.56
C GLY A 203 6.51 -2.91 -7.99
N LYS A 204 5.59 -2.05 -7.52
CA LYS A 204 5.93 -0.78 -6.90
C LYS A 204 5.56 -0.81 -5.41
N TRP A 205 6.50 -0.39 -4.60
CA TRP A 205 6.28 -0.02 -3.21
C TRP A 205 6.08 1.50 -3.14
N ILE A 206 5.03 1.92 -2.46
CA ILE A 206 4.66 3.32 -2.32
C ILE A 206 4.38 3.59 -0.85
N GLN A 207 4.99 4.63 -0.29
CA GLN A 207 4.65 5.14 1.03
C GLN A 207 4.28 6.60 0.95
N GLU A 208 3.16 6.96 1.57
CA GLU A 208 2.68 8.32 1.67
C GLU A 208 2.60 8.74 3.14
N VAL A 209 3.25 9.86 3.47
CA VAL A 209 3.27 10.41 4.82
C VAL A 209 3.03 11.91 4.78
N ALA A 210 2.22 12.43 5.70
CA ALA A 210 2.08 13.86 5.89
C ALA A 210 3.32 14.41 6.59
N VAL A 211 3.89 15.51 6.04
CA VAL A 211 5.15 16.08 6.52
C VAL A 211 5.01 17.52 7.01
N ASP A 212 3.97 18.26 6.57
CA ASP A 212 3.76 19.65 6.91
C ASP A 212 2.30 20.04 6.72
N TYR A 213 1.92 21.25 7.16
CA TYR A 213 0.57 21.78 7.01
C TYR A 213 0.55 23.31 6.96
N ASN A 214 -0.50 23.86 6.35
CA ASN A 214 -0.73 25.29 6.30
C ASN A 214 -1.74 25.71 7.37
N LEU A 215 -1.32 26.58 8.27
CA LEU A 215 -2.14 27.10 9.35
C LEU A 215 -2.34 28.60 9.20
N LYS A 216 -3.59 29.06 9.28
CA LYS A 216 -3.97 30.49 9.27
C LYS A 216 -4.70 30.84 10.55
N PHE A 217 -4.51 32.05 11.01
CA PHE A 217 -5.17 32.59 12.20
C PHE A 217 -6.09 33.74 11.83
N ASP A 218 -7.25 33.79 12.45
CA ASP A 218 -8.18 34.89 12.40
C ASP A 218 -8.66 35.22 13.82
N SER A 219 -8.55 36.48 14.24
CA SER A 219 -8.83 36.89 15.62
C SER A 219 -9.99 37.85 15.66
N LYS A 220 -10.89 37.66 16.62
CA LYS A 220 -12.09 38.45 16.83
C LYS A 220 -12.23 38.87 18.28
N THR A 221 -12.42 40.15 18.54
CA THR A 221 -12.65 40.62 19.91
C THR A 221 -13.95 40.06 20.46
N LEU A 222 -13.89 39.52 21.66
CA LEU A 222 -15.05 39.10 22.44
C LEU A 222 -15.71 40.35 23.06
N LYS A 223 -16.99 40.50 22.83
CA LYS A 223 -17.77 41.58 23.43
C LYS A 223 -18.18 41.25 24.86
#